data_84857ef0176d0994555e4845e8a6da9a
#
_entry.id   84857ef0176d0994555e4845e8a6da9a
#
_cell.length_a   1.000
_cell.length_b   1.000
_cell.length_c   1.000
_cell.angle_alpha   90.00
_cell.angle_beta   90.00
_cell.angle_gamma   90.00
#
_symmetry.space_group_name_H-M   'P 1'
#
loop_
_entity.id
_entity.type
_entity.pdbx_description
1 polymer ?
#
loop_
_entity_poly.entity_id
_entity_poly.type
_entity_poly.pdbx_seq_one_letter_code
_entity_poly.pdbx_strand_id
1 'polypeptide(L)'
;MIRYGPNICKSVFGEKGNSPDPAWLRYAMVLWNLFLSAFSCSGMIVMVPALIKQFAKDGWHNTLCIHHDELLYSTTVGFWTGLFALSKIFELIDTVFLVLQKQKLPPFLHWYHHVSVLIFSWMSYTVGNSTMAIFAAMNITVHTIMYFYFAVCAMGLKRIARPFAKFITTIQILQMVGGSVVTFYSFVVNFQSYQNGIDDVNKLPCAVNKATARFGSIMYLSYLYLFSKLFVNSYMRKPAPRGEKPVKKAE
;
A
#
# COMPACT_ATOMS: atom_id res chain seq x y z
N MET A 1 -6.43 8.84 -16.92
CA MET A 1 -7.49 8.07 -16.24
C MET A 1 -8.08 8.81 -15.03
N ILE A 2 -7.29 9.25 -14.05
CA ILE A 2 -7.79 9.84 -12.78
C ILE A 2 -8.64 11.10 -13.04
N ARG A 3 -8.16 12.04 -13.87
CA ARG A 3 -8.84 13.33 -14.11
C ARG A 3 -10.12 13.21 -14.95
N TYR A 4 -10.12 12.33 -15.94
CA TYR A 4 -11.23 12.18 -16.92
C TYR A 4 -12.15 11.01 -16.63
N GLY A 5 -11.72 10.04 -15.81
CA GLY A 5 -12.47 8.84 -15.49
C GLY A 5 -13.90 9.09 -15.00
N PRO A 6 -14.15 10.06 -14.08
CA PRO A 6 -15.50 10.36 -13.64
C PRO A 6 -16.41 10.86 -14.75
N ASN A 7 -15.89 11.68 -15.69
CA ASN A 7 -16.66 12.20 -16.82
C ASN A 7 -16.98 11.10 -17.84
N ILE A 8 -16.00 10.23 -18.14
CA ILE A 8 -16.20 9.06 -18.98
C ILE A 8 -17.24 8.12 -18.35
N CYS A 9 -17.15 7.87 -17.05
CA CYS A 9 -18.10 7.04 -16.32
C CYS A 9 -19.52 7.61 -16.40
N LYS A 10 -19.72 8.91 -16.24
CA LYS A 10 -21.00 9.58 -16.38
C LYS A 10 -21.54 9.52 -17.82
N SER A 11 -20.66 9.66 -18.81
CA SER A 11 -21.05 9.57 -20.23
C SER A 11 -21.49 8.16 -20.62
N VAL A 12 -20.85 7.12 -20.08
CA VAL A 12 -21.16 5.72 -20.44
C VAL A 12 -22.32 5.15 -19.62
N PHE A 13 -22.39 5.44 -18.33
CA PHE A 13 -23.35 4.84 -17.39
C PHE A 13 -24.43 5.81 -16.89
N GLY A 14 -24.45 7.04 -17.39
CA GLY A 14 -25.34 8.10 -16.91
C GLY A 14 -24.94 8.69 -15.56
N GLU A 15 -25.59 9.79 -15.15
CA GLU A 15 -25.37 10.37 -13.83
C GLU A 15 -26.00 9.51 -12.73
N LYS A 16 -25.19 9.12 -11.76
CA LYS A 16 -25.61 8.19 -10.71
C LYS A 16 -26.64 8.78 -9.74
N GLY A 17 -26.73 10.07 -9.55
CA GLY A 17 -27.57 10.68 -8.53
C GLY A 17 -27.37 10.03 -7.14
N ASN A 18 -28.47 9.81 -6.40
CA ASN A 18 -28.49 9.10 -5.10
C ASN A 18 -28.81 7.60 -5.21
N SER A 19 -28.82 7.04 -6.44
CA SER A 19 -29.14 5.64 -6.66
C SER A 19 -28.12 4.70 -6.02
N PRO A 20 -28.53 3.53 -5.50
CA PRO A 20 -27.61 2.52 -5.00
C PRO A 20 -26.72 1.97 -6.13
N ASP A 21 -25.56 1.42 -5.75
CA ASP A 21 -24.68 0.77 -6.71
C ASP A 21 -25.39 -0.38 -7.44
N PRO A 22 -25.18 -0.54 -8.76
CA PRO A 22 -25.70 -1.68 -9.50
C PRO A 22 -25.25 -2.99 -8.85
N ALA A 23 -26.12 -4.00 -8.83
CA ALA A 23 -25.82 -5.29 -8.19
C ALA A 23 -24.53 -5.93 -8.74
N TRP A 24 -24.34 -5.88 -10.07
CA TRP A 24 -23.14 -6.43 -10.72
C TRP A 24 -21.85 -5.76 -10.20
N LEU A 25 -21.85 -4.44 -10.00
CA LEU A 25 -20.68 -3.70 -9.51
C LEU A 25 -20.35 -4.12 -8.07
N ARG A 26 -21.37 -4.27 -7.23
CA ARG A 26 -21.21 -4.75 -5.87
C ARG A 26 -20.63 -6.17 -5.82
N TYR A 27 -21.16 -7.09 -6.62
CA TYR A 27 -20.60 -8.45 -6.70
C TYR A 27 -19.18 -8.46 -7.24
N ALA A 28 -18.89 -7.69 -8.28
CA ALA A 28 -17.53 -7.56 -8.81
C ALA A 28 -16.55 -7.06 -7.74
N MET A 29 -16.93 -6.05 -6.95
CA MET A 29 -16.11 -5.54 -5.84
C MET A 29 -15.91 -6.59 -4.73
N VAL A 30 -16.94 -7.37 -4.39
CA VAL A 30 -16.81 -8.46 -3.39
C VAL A 30 -15.80 -9.49 -3.88
N LEU A 31 -15.99 -10.01 -5.09
CA LEU A 31 -15.09 -11.02 -5.66
C LEU A 31 -13.67 -10.51 -5.80
N TRP A 32 -13.49 -9.28 -6.25
CA TRP A 32 -12.18 -8.64 -6.38
C TRP A 32 -11.46 -8.53 -5.03
N ASN A 33 -12.13 -7.99 -4.02
CA ASN A 33 -11.53 -7.86 -2.69
C ASN A 33 -11.24 -9.21 -2.03
N LEU A 34 -12.10 -10.22 -2.22
CA LEU A 34 -11.83 -11.59 -1.75
C LEU A 34 -10.63 -12.20 -2.48
N PHE A 35 -10.52 -12.00 -3.79
CA PHE A 35 -9.38 -12.46 -4.57
C PHE A 35 -8.07 -11.84 -4.07
N LEU A 36 -8.02 -10.51 -3.89
CA LEU A 36 -6.82 -9.82 -3.38
C LEU A 36 -6.49 -10.23 -1.93
N SER A 37 -7.51 -10.45 -1.10
CA SER A 37 -7.30 -10.96 0.26
C SER A 37 -6.72 -12.37 0.26
N ALA A 38 -7.27 -13.29 -0.54
CA ALA A 38 -6.78 -14.66 -0.67
C ALA A 38 -5.36 -14.70 -1.25
N PHE A 39 -5.09 -13.93 -2.30
CA PHE A 39 -3.76 -13.77 -2.87
C PHE A 39 -2.74 -13.30 -1.80
N SER A 40 -3.07 -12.23 -1.08
CA SER A 40 -2.21 -11.70 -0.03
C SER A 40 -2.02 -12.70 1.12
N CYS A 41 -3.06 -13.40 1.53
CA CYS A 41 -2.98 -14.44 2.56
C CYS A 41 -2.03 -15.58 2.16
N SER A 42 -2.12 -16.04 0.92
CA SER A 42 -1.23 -17.09 0.39
C SER A 42 0.23 -16.66 0.40
N GLY A 43 0.52 -15.42 -0.02
CA GLY A 43 1.87 -14.86 0.06
C GLY A 43 2.36 -14.67 1.50
N MET A 44 1.49 -14.21 2.40
CA MET A 44 1.80 -14.04 3.82
C MET A 44 2.24 -15.36 4.48
N ILE A 45 1.51 -16.45 4.24
CA ILE A 45 1.81 -17.78 4.80
C ILE A 45 3.20 -18.26 4.38
N VAL A 46 3.67 -17.90 3.19
CA VAL A 46 5.00 -18.29 2.69
C VAL A 46 6.08 -17.33 3.17
N MET A 47 5.88 -16.02 2.96
CA MET A 47 6.94 -15.02 3.15
C MET A 47 7.23 -14.73 4.62
N VAL A 48 6.20 -14.61 5.46
CA VAL A 48 6.39 -14.20 6.86
C VAL A 48 7.19 -15.23 7.66
N PRO A 49 6.86 -16.53 7.64
CA PRO A 49 7.68 -17.53 8.35
C PRO A 49 9.11 -17.61 7.85
N ALA A 50 9.32 -17.47 6.52
CA ALA A 50 10.65 -17.50 5.93
C ALA A 50 11.50 -16.32 6.42
N LEU A 51 10.94 -15.10 6.43
CA LEU A 51 11.64 -13.93 6.95
C LEU A 51 11.90 -14.00 8.45
N ILE A 52 10.97 -14.52 9.25
CA ILE A 52 11.19 -14.74 10.69
C ILE A 52 12.37 -15.68 10.92
N LYS A 53 12.45 -16.80 10.17
CA LYS A 53 13.60 -17.72 10.21
C LYS A 53 14.90 -17.03 9.82
N GLN A 54 14.87 -16.18 8.77
CA GLN A 54 16.02 -15.43 8.30
C GLN A 54 16.51 -14.44 9.37
N PHE A 55 15.59 -13.67 9.99
CA PHE A 55 15.94 -12.77 11.09
C PHE A 55 16.51 -13.51 12.30
N ALA A 56 16.00 -14.69 12.63
CA ALA A 56 16.50 -15.51 13.74
C ALA A 56 17.89 -16.09 13.44
N LYS A 57 18.19 -16.41 12.17
CA LYS A 57 19.46 -16.98 11.74
C LYS A 57 20.56 -15.93 11.58
N ASP A 58 20.28 -14.85 10.85
CA ASP A 58 21.29 -13.91 10.36
C ASP A 58 21.26 -12.56 11.10
N GLY A 59 20.26 -12.36 11.92
CA GLY A 59 20.04 -11.09 12.66
C GLY A 59 19.54 -9.95 11.78
N TRP A 60 19.36 -8.80 12.42
CA TRP A 60 18.71 -7.63 11.80
C TRP A 60 19.48 -7.10 10.58
N HIS A 61 20.76 -6.79 10.76
CA HIS A 61 21.57 -6.16 9.71
C HIS A 61 21.68 -7.04 8.46
N ASN A 62 22.04 -8.30 8.64
CA ASN A 62 22.27 -9.21 7.51
C ASN A 62 20.98 -9.48 6.74
N THR A 63 19.85 -9.65 7.43
CA THR A 63 18.55 -9.86 6.76
C THR A 63 18.12 -8.64 5.95
N LEU A 64 18.42 -7.42 6.43
CA LEU A 64 18.05 -6.20 5.71
C LEU A 64 19.02 -5.85 4.57
N CYS A 65 20.31 -6.08 4.77
CA CYS A 65 21.36 -5.46 3.98
C CYS A 65 22.11 -6.40 3.06
N ILE A 66 22.18 -7.71 3.37
CA ILE A 66 22.84 -8.66 2.48
C ILE A 66 21.92 -8.99 1.32
N HIS A 67 22.49 -9.06 0.13
CA HIS A 67 21.78 -9.50 -1.06
C HIS A 67 21.61 -11.02 -1.00
N HIS A 68 20.42 -11.46 -0.61
CA HIS A 68 20.06 -12.86 -0.63
C HIS A 68 19.36 -13.20 -1.96
N ASP A 69 20.09 -13.71 -2.95
CA ASP A 69 19.52 -14.12 -4.24
C ASP A 69 18.34 -15.08 -4.07
N GLU A 70 18.42 -15.94 -3.08
CA GLU A 70 17.36 -16.87 -2.71
C GLU A 70 16.07 -16.14 -2.32
N LEU A 71 16.15 -15.07 -1.53
CA LEU A 71 14.97 -14.30 -1.09
C LEU A 71 14.35 -13.45 -2.21
N LEU A 72 15.12 -13.12 -3.26
CA LEU A 72 14.65 -12.24 -4.33
C LEU A 72 14.24 -12.99 -5.59
N TYR A 73 14.94 -14.08 -5.97
CA TYR A 73 14.76 -14.68 -7.29
C TYR A 73 14.65 -16.21 -7.33
N SER A 74 15.26 -16.96 -6.40
CA SER A 74 15.48 -18.40 -6.57
C SER A 74 14.61 -19.32 -5.70
N THR A 75 13.80 -18.77 -4.80
CA THR A 75 12.91 -19.56 -3.93
C THR A 75 11.44 -19.18 -4.06
N THR A 76 10.59 -19.91 -3.32
CA THR A 76 9.18 -19.58 -3.17
C THR A 76 8.98 -18.15 -2.65
N VAL A 77 9.89 -17.63 -1.82
CA VAL A 77 9.84 -16.23 -1.35
C VAL A 77 10.12 -15.27 -2.51
N GLY A 78 11.13 -15.53 -3.32
CA GLY A 78 11.44 -14.77 -4.52
C GLY A 78 10.28 -14.75 -5.51
N PHE A 79 9.64 -15.88 -5.74
CA PHE A 79 8.43 -15.97 -6.57
C PHE A 79 7.31 -15.05 -6.04
N TRP A 80 7.02 -15.09 -4.73
CA TRP A 80 6.02 -14.22 -4.13
C TRP A 80 6.43 -12.74 -4.14
N THR A 81 7.73 -12.44 -4.03
CA THR A 81 8.25 -11.08 -4.17
C THR A 81 8.01 -10.53 -5.59
N GLY A 82 8.22 -11.34 -6.61
CA GLY A 82 7.90 -10.99 -8.01
C GLY A 82 6.40 -10.83 -8.23
N LEU A 83 5.57 -11.75 -7.74
CA LEU A 83 4.11 -11.64 -7.80
C LEU A 83 3.60 -10.39 -7.06
N PHE A 84 4.21 -10.03 -5.93
CA PHE A 84 3.90 -8.81 -5.22
C PHE A 84 4.17 -7.57 -6.09
N ALA A 85 5.33 -7.47 -6.74
CA ALA A 85 5.63 -6.36 -7.64
C ALA A 85 4.61 -6.29 -8.79
N LEU A 86 4.27 -7.43 -9.37
CA LEU A 86 3.27 -7.53 -10.45
C LEU A 86 1.86 -7.16 -9.97
N SER A 87 1.47 -7.54 -8.75
CA SER A 87 0.14 -7.26 -8.19
C SER A 87 -0.18 -5.78 -8.15
N LYS A 88 0.82 -4.91 -8.04
CA LYS A 88 0.63 -3.45 -7.99
C LYS A 88 0.00 -2.87 -9.26
N ILE A 89 0.20 -3.53 -10.41
CA ILE A 89 -0.51 -3.18 -11.66
C ILE A 89 -2.01 -3.49 -11.50
N PHE A 90 -2.33 -4.68 -11.00
CA PHE A 90 -3.71 -5.11 -10.84
C PHE A 90 -4.44 -4.32 -9.75
N GLU A 91 -3.75 -3.91 -8.70
CA GLU A 91 -4.33 -3.06 -7.64
C GLU A 91 -4.79 -1.68 -8.14
N LEU A 92 -4.37 -1.23 -9.34
CA LEU A 92 -4.94 -0.04 -9.98
C LEU A 92 -6.43 -0.20 -10.33
N ILE A 93 -6.93 -1.43 -10.44
CA ILE A 93 -8.35 -1.74 -10.65
C ILE A 93 -9.20 -1.21 -9.48
N ASP A 94 -8.65 -1.14 -8.26
CA ASP A 94 -9.33 -0.51 -7.11
C ASP A 94 -9.74 0.93 -7.40
N THR A 95 -8.87 1.66 -8.12
CA THR A 95 -9.17 3.04 -8.55
C THR A 95 -10.32 3.07 -9.56
N VAL A 96 -10.39 2.08 -10.46
CA VAL A 96 -11.50 1.94 -11.42
C VAL A 96 -12.80 1.70 -10.67
N PHE A 97 -12.83 0.74 -9.76
CA PHE A 97 -14.02 0.46 -8.93
C PHE A 97 -14.46 1.69 -8.12
N LEU A 98 -13.52 2.43 -7.56
CA LEU A 98 -13.84 3.63 -6.78
C LEU A 98 -14.46 4.73 -7.65
N VAL A 99 -13.98 4.91 -8.89
CA VAL A 99 -14.55 5.85 -9.87
C VAL A 99 -15.93 5.40 -10.29
N LEU A 100 -16.12 4.11 -10.61
CA LEU A 100 -17.41 3.54 -11.00
C LEU A 100 -18.45 3.70 -9.87
N GLN A 101 -18.04 3.44 -8.63
CA GLN A 101 -18.94 3.53 -7.47
C GLN A 101 -19.35 4.97 -7.16
N LYS A 102 -18.39 5.90 -7.14
CA LYS A 102 -18.62 7.27 -6.65
C LYS A 102 -18.83 8.31 -7.75
N GLN A 103 -18.44 8.00 -8.98
CA GLN A 103 -18.40 8.96 -10.10
C GLN A 103 -17.72 10.30 -9.73
N LYS A 104 -16.74 10.24 -8.85
CA LYS A 104 -15.95 11.38 -8.33
C LYS A 104 -14.48 11.06 -8.39
N LEU A 105 -13.66 12.10 -8.32
CA LEU A 105 -12.22 11.92 -8.21
C LEU A 105 -11.88 11.10 -6.95
N PRO A 106 -11.00 10.10 -7.07
CA PRO A 106 -10.50 9.36 -5.92
C PRO A 106 -9.79 10.30 -4.94
N PRO A 107 -9.83 10.01 -3.64
CA PRO A 107 -9.06 10.77 -2.65
C PRO A 107 -7.57 10.81 -3.01
N PHE A 108 -6.90 11.93 -2.70
CA PHE A 108 -5.47 12.12 -2.96
C PHE A 108 -4.64 10.94 -2.43
N LEU A 109 -4.85 10.55 -1.17
CA LEU A 109 -4.13 9.44 -0.55
C LEU A 109 -4.25 8.13 -1.35
N HIS A 110 -5.44 7.83 -1.90
CA HIS A 110 -5.67 6.59 -2.63
C HIS A 110 -4.80 6.49 -3.91
N TRP A 111 -4.95 7.45 -4.82
CA TRP A 111 -4.23 7.38 -6.10
C TRP A 111 -2.72 7.66 -5.93
N TYR A 112 -2.34 8.54 -5.00
CA TYR A 112 -0.94 8.81 -4.67
C TYR A 112 -0.25 7.54 -4.17
N HIS A 113 -0.90 6.82 -3.25
CA HIS A 113 -0.40 5.54 -2.76
C HIS A 113 -0.25 4.52 -3.90
N HIS A 114 -1.29 4.25 -4.67
CA HIS A 114 -1.22 3.22 -5.73
C HIS A 114 -0.16 3.52 -6.79
N VAL A 115 -0.02 4.78 -7.22
CA VAL A 115 0.98 5.15 -8.22
C VAL A 115 2.39 5.07 -7.65
N SER A 116 2.63 5.64 -6.47
CA SER A 116 3.99 5.68 -5.90
C SER A 116 4.46 4.32 -5.41
N VAL A 117 3.57 3.47 -4.84
CA VAL A 117 3.95 2.11 -4.46
C VAL A 117 4.22 1.22 -5.68
N LEU A 118 3.50 1.40 -6.79
CA LEU A 118 3.79 0.72 -8.06
C LEU A 118 5.20 1.05 -8.53
N ILE A 119 5.54 2.34 -8.62
CA ILE A 119 6.88 2.79 -9.06
C ILE A 119 7.96 2.24 -8.12
N PHE A 120 7.76 2.37 -6.80
CA PHE A 120 8.71 1.91 -5.79
C PHE A 120 8.95 0.41 -5.86
N SER A 121 7.89 -0.40 -5.95
CA SER A 121 8.00 -1.86 -5.99
C SER A 121 8.73 -2.33 -7.24
N TRP A 122 8.44 -1.75 -8.40
CA TRP A 122 9.12 -2.07 -9.64
C TRP A 122 10.59 -1.64 -9.62
N MET A 123 10.89 -0.41 -9.19
CA MET A 123 12.28 0.05 -9.04
C MET A 123 13.06 -0.85 -8.09
N SER A 124 12.49 -1.18 -6.92
CA SER A 124 13.16 -2.01 -5.92
C SER A 124 13.40 -3.44 -6.41
N TYR A 125 12.42 -4.02 -7.12
CA TYR A 125 12.53 -5.37 -7.66
C TYR A 125 13.55 -5.46 -8.80
N THR A 126 13.52 -4.53 -9.76
CA THR A 126 14.41 -4.55 -10.93
C THR A 126 15.88 -4.30 -10.60
N VAL A 127 16.17 -3.49 -9.58
CA VAL A 127 17.55 -3.26 -9.10
C VAL A 127 18.01 -4.29 -8.08
N GLY A 128 17.16 -5.20 -7.65
CA GLY A 128 17.50 -6.24 -6.68
C GLY A 128 17.76 -5.71 -5.27
N ASN A 129 16.98 -4.76 -4.77
CA ASN A 129 17.17 -4.28 -3.41
C ASN A 129 16.90 -5.37 -2.38
N SER A 130 17.82 -5.57 -1.43
CA SER A 130 17.72 -6.59 -0.37
C SER A 130 16.49 -6.45 0.51
N THR A 131 15.99 -5.22 0.69
CA THR A 131 14.80 -4.92 1.51
C THR A 131 13.46 -5.23 0.84
N MET A 132 13.45 -5.62 -0.46
CA MET A 132 12.22 -5.76 -1.23
C MET A 132 11.29 -6.84 -0.67
N ALA A 133 11.82 -8.01 -0.30
CA ALA A 133 11.04 -9.10 0.29
C ALA A 133 10.39 -8.70 1.62
N ILE A 134 11.07 -7.87 2.41
CA ILE A 134 10.56 -7.37 3.70
C ILE A 134 9.39 -6.41 3.48
N PHE A 135 9.52 -5.47 2.54
CA PHE A 135 8.42 -4.57 2.18
C PHE A 135 7.23 -5.33 1.62
N ALA A 136 7.47 -6.34 0.77
CA ALA A 136 6.43 -7.20 0.24
C ALA A 136 5.69 -7.93 1.36
N ALA A 137 6.41 -8.59 2.28
CA ALA A 137 5.81 -9.34 3.39
C ALA A 137 5.00 -8.45 4.34
N MET A 138 5.50 -7.26 4.68
CA MET A 138 4.74 -6.30 5.49
C MET A 138 3.45 -5.86 4.79
N ASN A 139 3.54 -5.57 3.49
CA ASN A 139 2.39 -5.08 2.73
C ASN A 139 1.31 -6.14 2.53
N ILE A 140 1.67 -7.36 2.08
CA ILE A 140 0.70 -8.45 1.91
C ILE A 140 0.04 -8.86 3.23
N THR A 141 0.75 -8.78 4.36
CA THR A 141 0.17 -9.06 5.67
C THR A 141 -0.96 -8.10 6.01
N VAL A 142 -0.73 -6.80 5.83
CA VAL A 142 -1.75 -5.78 6.05
C VAL A 142 -2.88 -5.86 5.01
N HIS A 143 -2.53 -6.14 3.74
CA HIS A 143 -3.48 -6.27 2.65
C HIS A 143 -4.43 -7.46 2.81
N THR A 144 -3.97 -8.58 3.39
CA THR A 144 -4.82 -9.72 3.74
C THR A 144 -6.03 -9.28 4.57
N ILE A 145 -5.79 -8.53 5.63
CA ILE A 145 -6.84 -8.08 6.55
C ILE A 145 -7.66 -6.95 5.93
N MET A 146 -6.99 -6.01 5.27
CA MET A 146 -7.63 -4.83 4.68
C MET A 146 -8.62 -5.20 3.56
N TYR A 147 -8.20 -6.05 2.62
CA TYR A 147 -9.08 -6.46 1.51
C TYR A 147 -10.23 -7.36 2.00
N PHE A 148 -10.01 -8.21 3.00
CA PHE A 148 -11.10 -8.94 3.63
C PHE A 148 -12.14 -7.99 4.24
N TYR A 149 -11.69 -6.96 4.95
CA TYR A 149 -12.57 -5.93 5.48
C TYR A 149 -13.37 -5.23 4.37
N PHE A 150 -12.73 -4.87 3.26
CA PHE A 150 -13.42 -4.24 2.15
C PHE A 150 -14.44 -5.17 1.48
N ALA A 151 -14.15 -6.47 1.38
CA ALA A 151 -15.11 -7.46 0.90
C ALA A 151 -16.37 -7.50 1.79
N VAL A 152 -16.19 -7.56 3.11
CA VAL A 152 -17.30 -7.55 4.09
C VAL A 152 -18.11 -6.25 3.97
N CYS A 153 -17.45 -5.11 3.79
CA CYS A 153 -18.13 -3.84 3.55
C CYS A 153 -18.93 -3.84 2.25
N ALA A 154 -18.38 -4.43 1.18
CA ALA A 154 -19.05 -4.53 -0.13
C ALA A 154 -20.24 -5.50 -0.11
N MET A 155 -20.21 -6.54 0.73
CA MET A 155 -21.36 -7.42 1.00
C MET A 155 -22.55 -6.71 1.69
N GLY A 156 -22.35 -5.45 2.12
CA GLY A 156 -23.38 -4.69 2.85
C GLY A 156 -23.29 -4.82 4.37
N LEU A 157 -22.35 -5.61 4.88
CA LEU A 157 -22.16 -5.88 6.32
C LEU A 157 -21.35 -4.79 7.04
N LYS A 158 -21.49 -3.53 6.60
CA LYS A 158 -20.74 -2.37 7.15
C LYS A 158 -20.92 -2.20 8.66
N ARG A 159 -22.09 -2.58 9.21
CA ARG A 159 -22.36 -2.48 10.65
C ARG A 159 -21.44 -3.39 11.46
N ILE A 160 -21.17 -4.58 10.95
CA ILE A 160 -20.28 -5.58 11.56
C ILE A 160 -18.80 -5.18 11.34
N ALA A 161 -18.46 -4.68 10.16
CA ALA A 161 -17.08 -4.32 9.82
C ALA A 161 -16.60 -3.04 10.52
N ARG A 162 -17.48 -2.05 10.74
CA ARG A 162 -17.12 -0.71 11.25
C ARG A 162 -16.25 -0.67 12.50
N PRO A 163 -16.45 -1.54 13.53
CA PRO A 163 -15.58 -1.54 14.72
C PRO A 163 -14.11 -1.83 14.40
N PHE A 164 -13.84 -2.61 13.35
CA PHE A 164 -12.48 -2.99 12.94
C PHE A 164 -11.75 -1.92 12.13
N ALA A 165 -12.45 -0.90 11.64
CA ALA A 165 -11.86 0.16 10.81
C ALA A 165 -10.67 0.86 11.48
N LYS A 166 -10.79 1.16 12.79
CA LYS A 166 -9.72 1.80 13.58
C LYS A 166 -8.49 0.88 13.68
N PHE A 167 -8.71 -0.41 13.96
CA PHE A 167 -7.65 -1.40 14.03
C PHE A 167 -6.88 -1.49 12.70
N ILE A 168 -7.60 -1.56 11.56
CA ILE A 168 -7.00 -1.64 10.23
C ILE A 168 -6.14 -0.39 9.95
N THR A 169 -6.66 0.80 10.22
CA THR A 169 -5.87 2.02 10.03
C THR A 169 -4.63 2.05 10.95
N THR A 170 -4.74 1.50 12.16
CA THR A 170 -3.59 1.40 13.08
C THR A 170 -2.50 0.48 12.53
N ILE A 171 -2.83 -0.72 12.02
CA ILE A 171 -1.83 -1.62 11.44
C ILE A 171 -1.20 -1.06 10.16
N GLN A 172 -1.95 -0.28 9.36
CA GLN A 172 -1.41 0.47 8.23
C GLN A 172 -0.37 1.51 8.68
N ILE A 173 -0.65 2.27 9.74
CA ILE A 173 0.32 3.24 10.31
C ILE A 173 1.56 2.51 10.84
N LEU A 174 1.40 1.39 11.55
CA LEU A 174 2.52 0.59 12.04
C LEU A 174 3.39 0.08 10.88
N GLN A 175 2.78 -0.33 9.77
CA GLN A 175 3.51 -0.68 8.55
C GLN A 175 4.31 0.53 8.01
N MET A 176 3.75 1.73 8.01
CA MET A 176 4.47 2.94 7.55
C MET A 176 5.64 3.28 8.48
N VAL A 177 5.49 3.09 9.79
CA VAL A 177 6.59 3.21 10.76
C VAL A 177 7.68 2.19 10.46
N GLY A 178 7.33 0.90 10.31
CA GLY A 178 8.29 -0.16 9.96
C GLY A 178 9.03 0.14 8.65
N GLY A 179 8.30 0.52 7.60
CA GLY A 179 8.90 0.90 6.31
C GLY A 179 9.83 2.10 6.42
N SER A 180 9.48 3.12 7.23
CA SER A 180 10.35 4.27 7.49
C SER A 180 11.63 3.87 8.21
N VAL A 181 11.55 2.96 9.20
CA VAL A 181 12.73 2.45 9.93
C VAL A 181 13.65 1.70 8.97
N VAL A 182 13.13 0.80 8.14
CA VAL A 182 13.92 0.01 7.19
C VAL A 182 14.60 0.91 6.16
N THR A 183 13.87 1.85 5.57
CA THR A 183 14.44 2.79 4.57
C THR A 183 15.48 3.72 5.17
N PHE A 184 15.23 4.27 6.36
CA PHE A 184 16.17 5.15 7.05
C PHE A 184 17.44 4.39 7.46
N TYR A 185 17.29 3.18 8.01
CA TYR A 185 18.42 2.34 8.37
C TYR A 185 19.33 2.06 7.16
N SER A 186 18.78 1.58 6.05
CA SER A 186 19.56 1.30 4.84
C SER A 186 20.21 2.56 4.27
N PHE A 187 19.54 3.71 4.36
CA PHE A 187 20.11 5.00 3.92
C PHE A 187 21.30 5.42 4.79
N VAL A 188 21.19 5.30 6.11
CA VAL A 188 22.28 5.65 7.05
C VAL A 188 23.48 4.74 6.85
N VAL A 189 23.27 3.43 6.73
CA VAL A 189 24.35 2.45 6.50
C VAL A 189 25.10 2.76 5.20
N ASN A 190 24.40 3.17 4.15
CA ASN A 190 25.00 3.47 2.86
C ASN A 190 25.47 4.92 2.70
N PHE A 191 25.27 5.78 3.69
CA PHE A 191 25.46 7.23 3.53
C PHE A 191 26.84 7.60 2.96
N GLN A 192 27.92 7.04 3.54
CA GLN A 192 29.27 7.31 3.10
C GLN A 192 29.53 6.81 1.66
N SER A 193 29.04 5.61 1.33
CA SER A 193 29.15 5.04 -0.02
C SER A 193 28.42 5.88 -1.05
N TYR A 194 27.22 6.37 -0.71
CA TYR A 194 26.48 7.27 -1.58
C TYR A 194 27.17 8.62 -1.81
N GLN A 195 27.88 9.15 -0.80
CA GLN A 195 28.69 10.36 -0.97
C GLN A 195 29.88 10.12 -1.92
N ASN A 196 30.48 8.94 -1.87
CA ASN A 196 31.58 8.53 -2.74
C ASN A 196 31.13 8.12 -4.17
N GLY A 197 29.84 8.29 -4.51
CA GLY A 197 29.30 7.96 -5.82
C GLY A 197 29.07 6.49 -6.09
N ILE A 198 29.15 5.61 -5.08
CA ILE A 198 28.86 4.17 -5.22
C ILE A 198 27.35 3.98 -5.17
N ASP A 199 26.79 3.36 -6.20
CA ASP A 199 25.34 3.09 -6.33
C ASP A 199 25.02 1.66 -6.79
N ASP A 200 26.03 0.85 -7.04
CA ASP A 200 25.92 -0.57 -7.36
C ASP A 200 25.55 -1.37 -6.09
N VAL A 201 24.37 -2.00 -6.10
CA VAL A 201 23.84 -2.76 -4.96
C VAL A 201 24.80 -3.83 -4.44
N ASN A 202 25.63 -4.41 -5.33
CA ASN A 202 26.59 -5.45 -4.97
C ASN A 202 27.86 -4.90 -4.29
N LYS A 203 28.07 -3.59 -4.32
CA LYS A 203 29.23 -2.89 -3.70
C LYS A 203 28.85 -2.08 -2.49
N LEU A 204 27.57 -2.01 -2.15
CA LEU A 204 27.07 -1.23 -1.03
C LEU A 204 27.10 -2.07 0.26
N PRO A 205 27.39 -1.45 1.44
CA PRO A 205 27.29 -2.11 2.73
C PRO A 205 25.89 -2.65 3.02
N CYS A 206 24.86 -1.97 2.50
CA CYS A 206 23.49 -2.43 2.48
C CYS A 206 23.01 -2.45 1.02
N ALA A 207 22.64 -3.61 0.51
CA ALA A 207 22.30 -3.80 -0.91
C ALA A 207 20.99 -3.10 -1.31
N VAL A 208 20.96 -1.77 -1.19
CA VAL A 208 19.84 -0.89 -1.54
C VAL A 208 20.36 0.26 -2.38
N ASN A 209 19.82 0.40 -3.59
CA ASN A 209 20.21 1.47 -4.52
C ASN A 209 19.85 2.86 -3.96
N LYS A 210 20.70 3.87 -4.22
CA LYS A 210 20.55 5.25 -3.72
C LYS A 210 19.23 5.91 -4.14
N ALA A 211 18.83 5.73 -5.40
CA ALA A 211 17.60 6.32 -5.91
C ALA A 211 16.37 5.71 -5.22
N THR A 212 16.33 4.38 -5.05
CA THR A 212 15.25 3.70 -4.35
C THR A 212 15.24 4.00 -2.86
N ALA A 213 16.40 4.12 -2.20
CA ALA A 213 16.48 4.52 -0.79
C ALA A 213 15.89 5.91 -0.56
N ARG A 214 16.23 6.89 -1.42
CA ARG A 214 15.68 8.25 -1.37
C ARG A 214 14.18 8.28 -1.63
N PHE A 215 13.76 7.63 -2.73
CA PHE A 215 12.35 7.57 -3.09
C PHE A 215 11.52 6.87 -2.00
N GLY A 216 11.99 5.74 -1.48
CA GLY A 216 11.35 5.01 -0.40
C GLY A 216 11.21 5.83 0.88
N SER A 217 12.27 6.57 1.27
CA SER A 217 12.23 7.44 2.46
C SER A 217 11.17 8.53 2.34
N ILE A 218 11.12 9.24 1.19
CA ILE A 218 10.11 10.27 0.95
C ILE A 218 8.71 9.66 0.93
N MET A 219 8.55 8.53 0.25
CA MET A 219 7.28 7.82 0.11
C MET A 219 6.74 7.37 1.48
N TYR A 220 7.53 6.65 2.28
CA TYR A 220 7.07 6.15 3.58
C TYR A 220 6.79 7.27 4.58
N LEU A 221 7.60 8.33 4.62
CA LEU A 221 7.34 9.50 5.47
C LEU A 221 6.07 10.24 5.05
N SER A 222 5.84 10.39 3.75
CA SER A 222 4.61 11.00 3.25
C SER A 222 3.36 10.16 3.58
N TYR A 223 3.46 8.82 3.48
CA TYR A 223 2.38 7.92 3.87
C TYR A 223 2.13 7.98 5.37
N LEU A 224 3.18 7.94 6.19
CA LEU A 224 3.04 8.06 7.64
C LEU A 224 2.28 9.34 8.02
N TYR A 225 2.61 10.46 7.40
CA TYR A 225 1.88 11.72 7.61
C TYR A 225 0.42 11.63 7.15
N LEU A 226 0.17 11.13 5.94
CA LEU A 226 -1.17 11.09 5.35
C LEU A 226 -2.09 10.11 6.08
N PHE A 227 -1.61 8.92 6.45
CA PHE A 227 -2.38 7.94 7.22
C PHE A 227 -2.62 8.40 8.65
N SER A 228 -1.65 9.06 9.30
CA SER A 228 -1.83 9.69 10.61
C SER A 228 -2.89 10.80 10.57
N LYS A 229 -2.85 11.64 9.54
CA LYS A 229 -3.87 12.68 9.31
C LYS A 229 -5.26 12.06 9.08
N LEU A 230 -5.34 10.98 8.31
CA LEU A 230 -6.58 10.22 8.12
C LEU A 230 -7.11 9.69 9.46
N PHE A 231 -6.25 9.09 10.27
CA PHE A 231 -6.59 8.54 11.58
C PHE A 231 -7.14 9.62 12.52
N VAL A 232 -6.42 10.74 12.67
CA VAL A 232 -6.85 11.87 13.52
C VAL A 232 -8.20 12.42 13.05
N ASN A 233 -8.37 12.63 11.76
CA ASN A 233 -9.61 13.18 11.22
C ASN A 233 -10.80 12.21 11.35
N SER A 234 -10.56 10.89 11.26
CA SER A 234 -11.63 9.89 11.28
C SER A 234 -12.03 9.45 12.69
N TYR A 235 -11.09 9.47 13.65
CA TYR A 235 -11.30 8.84 14.96
C TYR A 235 -11.07 9.75 16.16
N MET A 236 -10.35 10.88 16.00
CA MET A 236 -10.03 11.78 17.13
C MET A 236 -10.78 13.09 17.07
N ARG A 237 -11.12 13.60 15.89
CA ARG A 237 -11.90 14.84 15.77
C ARG A 237 -13.36 14.57 16.10
N LYS A 238 -13.92 15.37 17.02
CA LYS A 238 -15.36 15.38 17.26
C LYS A 238 -16.08 15.82 15.97
N PRO A 239 -17.23 15.20 15.63
CA PRO A 239 -18.07 15.70 14.53
C PRO A 239 -18.40 17.17 14.80
N ALA A 240 -18.24 18.02 13.79
CA ALA A 240 -18.74 19.40 13.89
C ALA A 240 -20.24 19.37 14.22
N PRO A 241 -20.75 20.26 15.10
CA PRO A 241 -22.16 20.31 15.42
C PRO A 241 -22.96 20.44 14.11
N ARG A 242 -23.96 19.55 13.93
CA ARG A 242 -24.91 19.63 12.83
C ARG A 242 -25.75 20.90 13.00
N GLY A 243 -25.35 22.03 12.43
CA GLY A 243 -26.16 23.20 12.57
C GLY A 243 -25.69 24.51 11.92
N GLU A 244 -24.47 24.64 11.47
CA GLU A 244 -24.09 25.87 10.76
C GLU A 244 -23.88 25.59 9.26
N LYS A 245 -24.93 25.90 8.47
CA LYS A 245 -24.76 26.16 7.05
C LYS A 245 -23.78 27.34 6.91
N PRO A 246 -22.72 27.26 6.06
CA PRO A 246 -21.89 28.42 5.83
C PRO A 246 -22.76 29.54 5.31
N VAL A 247 -22.80 30.63 6.04
CA VAL A 247 -23.39 31.91 5.60
C VAL A 247 -22.67 32.24 4.29
N LYS A 248 -23.42 32.19 3.17
CA LYS A 248 -22.97 32.77 1.91
C LYS A 248 -22.69 34.25 2.17
N LYS A 249 -21.42 34.64 2.21
CA LYS A 249 -21.06 36.05 2.05
C LYS A 249 -21.61 36.47 0.68
N ALA A 250 -22.57 37.33 0.71
CA ALA A 250 -22.99 38.11 -0.45
C ALA A 250 -21.83 39.05 -0.80
N GLU A 251 -21.25 38.87 -1.99
CA GLU A 251 -20.67 39.91 -2.85
C GLU A 251 -20.54 39.33 -4.24
#